data_aea09115e583b1e08e2c9f5fa81d9ab6
#
_entry.id   aea09115e583b1e08e2c9f5fa81d9ab6
#
_cell.length_a   1.000
_cell.length_b   1.000
_cell.length_c   1.000
_cell.angle_alpha   90.00
_cell.angle_beta   90.00
_cell.angle_gamma   90.00
#
_symmetry.space_group_name_H-M   'P 1'
#
loop_
_entity.id
_entity.type
_entity.pdbx_description
1 polymer ?
#
loop_
_entity_poly.entity_id
_entity_poly.type
_entity_poly.pdbx_seq_one_letter_code
_entity_poly.pdbx_strand_id
1 'polypeptide(L)'
;MNHLTNWADLPDAVWDRCLDRALAHGADRRWTDTARGRALGLLFLSPSLRTRASMELAAAHLGAFPTALTAGAGTWALETRDGAVMDGDRAEHVREAVGVMSRYVDALGVRSFATLTDHAADAADAVLAAVVAASTVPVVNLESARWHPCQALADAAAIRATLGNPAGVRFVLTWAPHPNPLPRAVPNSALLMAARLGMDVTVARPDGFALDADVMALAHATAARHGGTVSETTDRDAAFDGAHLVYAKAWSGADVYDDRPAESARRAAHAGWRVTPADMARTDRGAFMHCLPVRRGVVVDDAVLDAPPHADGRPRTLHLLQAEYRLHAQKAILEWIWDLP
;
A
#
# COMPACT_ATOMS: atom_id res chain seq x y z
N MET A 1 9.82 -0.11 -21.34
CA MET A 1 9.58 0.95 -20.33
C MET A 1 9.09 0.26 -19.06
N ASN A 2 9.71 0.53 -17.92
CA ASN A 2 9.38 -0.14 -16.66
C ASN A 2 8.29 0.66 -15.93
N HIS A 3 7.07 0.12 -15.81
CA HIS A 3 6.02 0.66 -14.96
C HIS A 3 5.92 -0.17 -13.68
N LEU A 4 5.69 0.45 -12.54
CA LEU A 4 5.31 -0.22 -11.30
C LEU A 4 3.83 0.04 -11.03
N THR A 5 2.95 -0.79 -11.55
CA THR A 5 1.51 -0.77 -11.27
C THR A 5 1.16 -1.63 -10.05
N ASN A 6 1.69 -2.82 -10.00
CA ASN A 6 1.69 -3.72 -8.84
C ASN A 6 2.89 -4.68 -8.93
N TRP A 7 3.17 -5.42 -7.86
CA TRP A 7 4.28 -6.37 -7.84
C TRP A 7 3.94 -7.73 -8.46
N ALA A 8 2.67 -8.06 -8.62
CA ALA A 8 2.26 -9.34 -9.17
C ALA A 8 2.61 -9.48 -10.67
N ASP A 9 2.67 -8.35 -11.38
CA ASP A 9 2.95 -8.32 -12.83
C ASP A 9 4.47 -8.29 -13.14
N LEU A 10 5.31 -8.24 -12.11
CA LEU A 10 6.76 -8.15 -12.26
C LEU A 10 7.46 -9.46 -11.85
N PRO A 11 8.58 -9.80 -12.51
CA PRO A 11 9.40 -10.94 -12.13
C PRO A 11 9.88 -10.85 -10.67
N ASP A 12 10.02 -12.01 -10.01
CA ASP A 12 10.51 -12.08 -8.62
C ASP A 12 11.87 -11.41 -8.46
N ALA A 13 12.77 -11.53 -9.44
CA ALA A 13 14.08 -10.89 -9.42
C ALA A 13 14.02 -9.35 -9.31
N VAL A 14 12.97 -8.70 -9.84
CA VAL A 14 12.79 -7.25 -9.71
C VAL A 14 12.36 -6.90 -8.28
N TRP A 15 11.45 -7.67 -7.70
CA TRP A 15 11.05 -7.52 -6.32
C TRP A 15 12.25 -7.71 -5.38
N ASP A 16 13.00 -8.79 -5.54
CA ASP A 16 14.15 -9.12 -4.68
C ASP A 16 15.21 -8.02 -4.77
N ARG A 17 15.56 -7.56 -5.99
CA ARG A 17 16.47 -6.41 -6.17
C ARG A 17 15.99 -5.18 -5.42
N CYS A 18 14.71 -4.80 -5.58
CA CYS A 18 14.17 -3.62 -4.93
C CYS A 18 14.11 -3.77 -3.39
N LEU A 19 13.81 -4.97 -2.89
CA LEU A 19 13.79 -5.25 -1.46
C LEU A 19 15.19 -5.17 -0.85
N ASP A 20 16.19 -5.78 -1.48
CA ASP A 20 17.58 -5.73 -1.02
C ASP A 20 18.14 -4.29 -1.06
N ARG A 21 17.80 -3.52 -2.10
CA ARG A 21 18.17 -2.10 -2.18
C ARG A 21 17.48 -1.27 -1.11
N ALA A 22 16.20 -1.53 -0.81
CA ALA A 22 15.49 -0.85 0.26
C ALA A 22 16.13 -1.12 1.63
N LEU A 23 16.54 -2.36 1.89
CA LEU A 23 17.27 -2.73 3.11
C LEU A 23 18.64 -2.03 3.18
N ALA A 24 19.39 -2.02 2.08
CA ALA A 24 20.67 -1.31 2.00
C ALA A 24 20.52 0.19 2.27
N HIS A 25 19.50 0.84 1.72
CA HIS A 25 19.19 2.25 2.00
C HIS A 25 18.74 2.49 3.45
N GLY A 26 18.09 1.52 4.08
CA GLY A 26 17.74 1.58 5.50
C GLY A 26 18.97 1.53 6.41
N ALA A 27 19.96 0.72 6.02
CA ALA A 27 21.23 0.60 6.76
C ALA A 27 22.17 1.79 6.51
N ASP A 28 22.16 2.33 5.29
CA ASP A 28 22.99 3.49 4.89
C ASP A 28 22.11 4.61 4.33
N ARG A 29 21.86 5.60 5.16
CA ARG A 29 20.94 6.72 4.86
C ARG A 29 21.57 7.87 4.06
N ARG A 30 22.70 7.63 3.39
CA ARG A 30 23.40 8.66 2.62
C ARG A 30 22.56 9.18 1.45
N TRP A 31 22.76 10.45 1.16
CA TRP A 31 22.31 11.06 -0.09
C TRP A 31 23.34 10.73 -1.18
N THR A 32 22.85 10.59 -2.40
CA THR A 32 23.68 10.31 -3.56
C THR A 32 23.32 11.27 -4.70
N ASP A 33 24.10 11.26 -5.75
CA ASP A 33 23.84 12.01 -6.98
C ASP A 33 23.54 11.07 -8.16
N THR A 34 23.17 9.81 -7.87
CA THR A 34 22.98 8.76 -8.88
C THR A 34 21.88 9.09 -9.89
N ALA A 35 20.88 9.91 -9.50
CA ALA A 35 19.81 10.40 -10.36
C ALA A 35 19.94 11.88 -10.72
N ARG A 36 21.17 12.45 -10.64
CA ARG A 36 21.38 13.85 -11.02
C ARG A 36 20.92 14.12 -12.45
N GLY A 37 20.14 15.19 -12.64
CA GLY A 37 19.57 15.57 -13.93
C GLY A 37 18.25 14.87 -14.27
N ARG A 38 17.76 13.97 -13.43
CA ARG A 38 16.41 13.40 -13.56
C ARG A 38 15.37 14.28 -12.88
N ALA A 39 14.16 14.29 -13.44
CA ALA A 39 12.99 14.92 -12.87
C ALA A 39 11.89 13.88 -12.59
N LEU A 40 11.27 13.95 -11.40
CA LEU A 40 10.14 13.12 -11.00
C LEU A 40 8.88 13.98 -10.91
N GLY A 41 7.88 13.72 -11.74
CA GLY A 41 6.54 14.28 -11.61
C GLY A 41 5.70 13.47 -10.62
N LEU A 42 5.02 14.14 -9.70
CA LEU A 42 4.10 13.49 -8.75
C LEU A 42 2.70 14.05 -8.97
N LEU A 43 1.77 13.23 -9.44
CA LEU A 43 0.38 13.59 -9.67
C LEU A 43 -0.50 12.98 -8.56
N PHE A 44 -1.03 13.84 -7.70
CA PHE A 44 -1.95 13.48 -6.65
C PHE A 44 -3.39 13.78 -7.05
N LEU A 45 -4.17 12.75 -7.36
CA LEU A 45 -5.63 12.83 -7.50
C LEU A 45 -6.33 12.65 -6.15
N SER A 46 -5.59 12.18 -5.14
CA SER A 46 -6.03 12.06 -3.75
C SER A 46 -4.91 12.51 -2.80
N PRO A 47 -5.23 13.25 -1.73
CA PRO A 47 -4.20 13.83 -0.85
C PRO A 47 -3.44 12.77 -0.07
N SER A 48 -2.17 13.05 0.26
CA SER A 48 -1.36 12.23 1.17
C SER A 48 -0.20 13.01 1.75
N LEU A 49 -0.07 13.00 3.08
CA LEU A 49 1.09 13.56 3.77
C LEU A 49 2.35 12.69 3.54
N ARG A 50 2.26 11.41 3.89
CA ARG A 50 3.42 10.51 3.91
C ARG A 50 3.92 10.16 2.52
N THR A 51 3.01 9.84 1.60
CA THR A 51 3.39 9.48 0.23
C THR A 51 4.09 10.64 -0.47
N ARG A 52 3.56 11.87 -0.29
CA ARG A 52 4.16 13.07 -0.85
C ARG A 52 5.55 13.28 -0.28
N ALA A 53 5.66 13.43 1.04
CA ALA A 53 6.93 13.72 1.69
C ALA A 53 7.98 12.64 1.42
N SER A 54 7.62 11.35 1.54
CA SER A 54 8.60 10.27 1.33
C SER A 54 9.06 10.16 -0.12
N MET A 55 8.18 10.39 -1.10
CA MET A 55 8.56 10.27 -2.51
C MET A 55 9.37 11.48 -3.01
N GLU A 56 9.00 12.69 -2.58
CA GLU A 56 9.80 13.90 -2.84
C GLU A 56 11.21 13.75 -2.26
N LEU A 57 11.31 13.31 -0.99
CA LEU A 57 12.61 13.09 -0.35
C LEU A 57 13.38 11.92 -0.95
N ALA A 58 12.71 10.82 -1.37
CA ALA A 58 13.39 9.71 -2.04
C ALA A 58 14.08 10.16 -3.33
N ALA A 59 13.39 10.95 -4.16
CA ALA A 59 13.99 11.54 -5.37
C ALA A 59 15.15 12.48 -5.04
N ALA A 60 14.95 13.39 -4.07
CA ALA A 60 15.99 14.33 -3.66
C ALA A 60 17.24 13.62 -3.08
N HIS A 61 17.06 12.54 -2.30
CA HIS A 61 18.17 11.74 -1.77
C HIS A 61 19.01 11.07 -2.87
N LEU A 62 18.45 10.85 -4.06
CA LEU A 62 19.15 10.33 -5.22
C LEU A 62 19.72 11.44 -6.12
N GLY A 63 19.51 12.73 -5.80
CA GLY A 63 19.94 13.88 -6.59
C GLY A 63 18.96 14.26 -7.72
N ALA A 64 17.76 13.66 -7.79
CA ALA A 64 16.73 14.02 -8.74
C ALA A 64 15.89 15.21 -8.24
N PHE A 65 15.21 15.90 -9.17
CA PHE A 65 14.31 17.00 -8.88
C PHE A 65 12.86 16.50 -8.83
N PRO A 66 12.17 16.50 -7.67
CA PRO A 66 10.75 16.18 -7.58
C PRO A 66 9.88 17.42 -7.81
N THR A 67 8.76 17.28 -8.51
CA THR A 67 7.69 18.27 -8.61
C THR A 67 6.35 17.62 -8.33
N ALA A 68 5.59 18.14 -7.36
CA ALA A 68 4.32 17.56 -6.92
C ALA A 68 3.14 18.47 -7.23
N LEU A 69 2.16 17.92 -7.94
CA LEU A 69 0.91 18.57 -8.32
C LEU A 69 -0.26 17.83 -7.67
N THR A 70 -1.20 18.59 -7.13
CA THR A 70 -2.46 18.04 -6.58
C THR A 70 -3.62 18.52 -7.43
N ALA A 71 -4.26 17.62 -8.15
CA ALA A 71 -5.41 17.94 -8.98
C ALA A 71 -6.58 18.41 -8.10
N GLY A 72 -7.22 19.51 -8.48
CA GLY A 72 -8.30 20.14 -7.72
C GLY A 72 -7.85 20.96 -6.50
N ALA A 73 -6.52 21.02 -6.22
CA ALA A 73 -5.97 21.82 -5.12
C ALA A 73 -4.62 22.44 -5.55
N GLY A 74 -4.66 23.60 -6.15
CA GLY A 74 -3.48 24.29 -6.74
C GLY A 74 -3.35 24.08 -8.25
N THR A 75 -4.03 23.09 -8.82
CA THR A 75 -4.30 22.93 -10.25
C THR A 75 -5.79 22.62 -10.44
N TRP A 76 -6.28 22.62 -11.67
CA TRP A 76 -7.66 22.18 -11.95
C TRP A 76 -7.83 20.67 -11.73
N ALA A 77 -9.08 20.25 -11.55
CA ALA A 77 -9.42 18.83 -11.47
C ALA A 77 -9.42 18.21 -12.88
N LEU A 78 -8.96 16.97 -12.96
CA LEU A 78 -8.86 16.24 -14.21
C LEU A 78 -10.08 15.34 -14.44
N GLU A 79 -10.49 15.19 -15.69
CA GLU A 79 -11.39 14.14 -16.14
C GLU A 79 -10.56 12.86 -16.38
N THR A 80 -11.01 11.75 -15.82
CA THR A 80 -10.29 10.47 -15.91
C THR A 80 -11.07 9.39 -16.67
N ARG A 81 -12.36 9.63 -16.99
CA ARG A 81 -13.22 8.66 -17.68
C ARG A 81 -12.92 8.64 -19.17
N ASP A 82 -12.66 7.45 -19.69
CA ASP A 82 -12.43 7.31 -21.13
C ASP A 82 -13.69 7.67 -21.93
N GLY A 83 -13.52 8.37 -23.06
CA GLY A 83 -14.60 8.81 -23.93
C GLY A 83 -15.51 9.90 -23.34
N ALA A 84 -15.16 10.52 -22.21
CA ALA A 84 -15.94 11.61 -21.65
C ALA A 84 -15.97 12.81 -22.59
N VAL A 85 -17.18 13.41 -22.78
CA VAL A 85 -17.33 14.70 -23.45
C VAL A 85 -16.93 15.79 -22.47
N MET A 86 -16.02 16.67 -22.88
CA MET A 86 -15.44 17.72 -22.01
C MET A 86 -16.30 18.99 -21.95
N ASP A 87 -17.62 18.82 -21.72
CA ASP A 87 -18.60 19.91 -21.63
C ASP A 87 -19.02 20.23 -20.17
N GLY A 88 -18.40 19.57 -19.18
CA GLY A 88 -18.66 19.75 -17.75
C GLY A 88 -17.62 20.66 -17.07
N ASP A 89 -17.46 20.48 -15.76
CA ASP A 89 -16.62 21.30 -14.87
C ASP A 89 -15.14 20.95 -14.88
N ARG A 90 -14.74 19.85 -15.56
CA ARG A 90 -13.35 19.42 -15.68
C ARG A 90 -12.66 20.17 -16.81
N ALA A 91 -11.57 20.87 -16.49
CA ALA A 91 -10.88 21.72 -17.47
C ALA A 91 -10.02 20.91 -18.45
N GLU A 92 -9.53 19.73 -18.04
CA GLU A 92 -8.57 18.95 -18.82
C GLU A 92 -8.76 17.45 -18.59
N HIS A 93 -8.57 16.66 -19.65
CA HIS A 93 -8.58 15.20 -19.53
C HIS A 93 -7.21 14.67 -19.12
N VAL A 94 -7.18 13.55 -18.40
CA VAL A 94 -5.95 12.92 -17.92
C VAL A 94 -4.94 12.60 -19.04
N ARG A 95 -5.43 12.31 -20.26
CA ARG A 95 -4.58 12.02 -21.42
C ARG A 95 -3.70 13.21 -21.81
N GLU A 96 -4.26 14.42 -21.87
CA GLU A 96 -3.52 15.63 -22.18
C GLU A 96 -2.58 15.99 -21.04
N ALA A 97 -3.07 16.00 -19.80
CA ALA A 97 -2.27 16.32 -18.62
C ALA A 97 -1.04 15.40 -18.49
N VAL A 98 -1.24 14.08 -18.62
CA VAL A 98 -0.15 13.09 -18.53
C VAL A 98 0.76 13.17 -19.76
N GLY A 99 0.22 13.37 -20.95
CA GLY A 99 0.99 13.57 -22.17
C GLY A 99 1.93 14.77 -22.10
N VAL A 100 1.46 15.88 -21.52
CA VAL A 100 2.28 17.09 -21.27
C VAL A 100 3.32 16.84 -20.19
N MET A 101 2.90 16.29 -19.04
CA MET A 101 3.83 15.99 -17.94
C MET A 101 4.95 15.04 -18.34
N SER A 102 4.67 14.06 -19.19
CA SER A 102 5.65 13.13 -19.72
C SER A 102 6.75 13.80 -20.59
N ARG A 103 6.56 15.05 -20.99
CA ARG A 103 7.59 15.84 -21.73
C ARG A 103 8.49 16.65 -20.80
N TYR A 104 8.11 16.78 -19.54
CA TYR A 104 8.83 17.58 -18.55
C TYR A 104 9.63 16.74 -17.56
N VAL A 105 9.28 15.46 -17.40
CA VAL A 105 9.85 14.61 -16.37
C VAL A 105 10.33 13.26 -16.92
N ASP A 106 11.18 12.57 -16.18
CA ASP A 106 11.74 11.26 -16.54
C ASP A 106 10.97 10.09 -15.93
N ALA A 107 10.04 10.35 -15.03
CA ALA A 107 9.10 9.38 -14.47
C ALA A 107 7.91 10.10 -13.82
N LEU A 108 6.77 9.41 -13.72
CA LEU A 108 5.56 9.89 -13.05
C LEU A 108 5.20 8.98 -11.87
N GLY A 109 5.05 9.55 -10.69
CA GLY A 109 4.39 8.91 -9.57
C GLY A 109 2.93 9.35 -9.51
N VAL A 110 1.99 8.40 -9.45
CA VAL A 110 0.54 8.70 -9.47
C VAL A 110 -0.15 8.11 -8.28
N ARG A 111 -0.96 8.94 -7.60
CA ARG A 111 -1.82 8.51 -6.50
C ARG A 111 -3.28 8.79 -6.83
N SER A 112 -4.08 7.72 -6.91
CA SER A 112 -5.52 7.77 -7.15
C SER A 112 -6.22 6.77 -6.23
N PHE A 113 -7.28 7.15 -5.54
CA PHE A 113 -8.04 6.22 -4.73
C PHE A 113 -9.16 5.58 -5.53
N ALA A 114 -9.70 4.48 -5.01
CA ALA A 114 -10.97 3.95 -5.43
C ALA A 114 -12.06 5.03 -5.26
N THR A 115 -12.95 5.10 -6.24
CA THR A 115 -14.11 6.01 -6.17
C THR A 115 -15.15 5.49 -5.17
N LEU A 116 -15.20 4.18 -5.00
CA LEU A 116 -16.23 3.44 -4.25
C LEU A 116 -17.65 3.77 -4.78
N THR A 117 -17.77 3.98 -6.09
CA THR A 117 -19.02 4.26 -6.80
C THR A 117 -19.21 3.40 -8.04
N ASP A 118 -18.11 2.93 -8.64
CA ASP A 118 -18.11 2.03 -9.80
C ASP A 118 -17.14 0.87 -9.51
N HIS A 119 -17.71 -0.29 -9.17
CA HIS A 119 -16.92 -1.48 -8.83
C HIS A 119 -16.06 -1.97 -10.00
N ALA A 120 -16.60 -1.94 -11.22
CA ALA A 120 -15.88 -2.42 -12.40
C ALA A 120 -14.66 -1.52 -12.71
N ALA A 121 -14.83 -0.21 -12.63
CA ALA A 121 -13.76 0.74 -12.86
C ALA A 121 -12.68 0.65 -11.76
N ASP A 122 -13.07 0.53 -10.50
CA ASP A 122 -12.13 0.38 -9.38
C ASP A 122 -11.40 -0.98 -9.44
N ALA A 123 -12.09 -2.08 -9.79
CA ALA A 123 -11.48 -3.40 -9.97
C ALA A 123 -10.51 -3.47 -11.16
N ALA A 124 -10.80 -2.73 -12.22
CA ALA A 124 -9.90 -2.59 -13.39
C ALA A 124 -8.76 -1.58 -13.15
N ASP A 125 -8.73 -0.90 -12.02
CA ASP A 125 -7.79 0.20 -11.73
C ASP A 125 -7.77 1.27 -12.84
N ALA A 126 -8.97 1.61 -13.35
CA ALA A 126 -9.16 2.33 -14.61
C ALA A 126 -8.42 3.67 -14.68
N VAL A 127 -8.36 4.41 -13.56
CA VAL A 127 -7.64 5.70 -13.50
C VAL A 127 -6.14 5.51 -13.69
N LEU A 128 -5.55 4.53 -13.01
CA LEU A 128 -4.12 4.21 -13.17
C LEU A 128 -3.83 3.70 -14.59
N ALA A 129 -4.70 2.84 -15.13
CA ALA A 129 -4.58 2.33 -16.49
C ALA A 129 -4.62 3.46 -17.54
N ALA A 130 -5.50 4.45 -17.37
CA ALA A 130 -5.58 5.63 -18.24
C ALA A 130 -4.29 6.46 -18.18
N VAL A 131 -3.71 6.64 -17.00
CA VAL A 131 -2.42 7.34 -16.83
C VAL A 131 -1.29 6.56 -17.51
N VAL A 132 -1.20 5.25 -17.29
CA VAL A 132 -0.16 4.41 -17.93
C VAL A 132 -0.26 4.46 -19.45
N ALA A 133 -1.49 4.38 -19.98
CA ALA A 133 -1.73 4.44 -21.43
C ALA A 133 -1.35 5.79 -22.06
N ALA A 134 -1.48 6.89 -21.31
CA ALA A 134 -1.15 8.24 -21.79
C ALA A 134 0.32 8.62 -21.57
N SER A 135 1.05 7.90 -20.72
CA SER A 135 2.43 8.23 -20.35
C SER A 135 3.44 7.74 -21.37
N THR A 136 4.41 8.59 -21.69
CA THR A 136 5.62 8.23 -22.48
C THR A 136 6.86 8.05 -21.61
N VAL A 137 6.70 8.09 -20.29
CA VAL A 137 7.75 7.85 -19.29
C VAL A 137 7.30 6.78 -18.29
N PRO A 138 8.20 6.15 -17.53
CA PRO A 138 7.82 5.20 -16.47
C PRO A 138 6.81 5.76 -15.49
N VAL A 139 5.83 4.92 -15.08
CA VAL A 139 4.82 5.27 -14.07
C VAL A 139 5.02 4.43 -12.82
N VAL A 140 4.98 5.08 -11.65
CA VAL A 140 4.98 4.46 -10.32
C VAL A 140 3.61 4.66 -9.67
N ASN A 141 2.93 3.57 -9.37
CA ASN A 141 1.71 3.56 -8.57
C ASN A 141 2.04 3.90 -7.10
N LEU A 142 1.65 5.09 -6.66
CA LEU A 142 1.85 5.55 -5.27
C LEU A 142 0.73 5.12 -4.32
N GLU A 143 -0.38 4.74 -4.82
CA GLU A 143 -1.58 4.05 -4.33
C GLU A 143 -2.71 4.29 -5.33
N SER A 144 -3.33 3.23 -5.79
CA SER A 144 -4.47 3.26 -6.71
C SER A 144 -5.72 2.67 -6.05
N ALA A 145 -6.76 2.43 -6.83
CA ALA A 145 -7.98 1.80 -6.33
C ALA A 145 -7.69 0.40 -5.75
N ARG A 146 -6.77 -0.34 -6.37
CA ARG A 146 -6.55 -1.76 -6.14
C ARG A 146 -5.25 -2.11 -5.44
N TRP A 147 -4.18 -1.31 -5.64
CA TRP A 147 -2.83 -1.65 -5.20
C TRP A 147 -2.08 -0.48 -4.57
N HIS A 148 -1.18 -0.79 -3.62
CA HIS A 148 -0.24 0.14 -3.03
C HIS A 148 1.19 -0.45 -3.00
N PRO A 149 1.86 -0.61 -4.17
CA PRO A 149 3.13 -1.33 -4.28
C PRO A 149 4.26 -0.71 -3.44
N CYS A 150 4.31 0.62 -3.31
CA CYS A 150 5.30 1.29 -2.46
C CYS A 150 5.15 0.96 -0.97
N GLN A 151 3.91 0.73 -0.50
CA GLN A 151 3.67 0.29 0.87
C GLN A 151 4.08 -1.17 1.06
N ALA A 152 3.70 -2.04 0.12
CA ALA A 152 4.04 -3.46 0.19
C ALA A 152 5.56 -3.69 0.28
N LEU A 153 6.36 -2.98 -0.52
CA LEU A 153 7.81 -3.09 -0.46
C LEU A 153 8.37 -2.56 0.87
N ALA A 154 7.83 -1.45 1.37
CA ALA A 154 8.22 -0.90 2.67
C ALA A 154 7.87 -1.82 3.84
N ASP A 155 6.70 -2.46 3.79
CA ASP A 155 6.26 -3.43 4.79
C ASP A 155 7.18 -4.65 4.78
N ALA A 156 7.50 -5.18 3.59
CA ALA A 156 8.45 -6.29 3.41
C ALA A 156 9.83 -5.95 3.98
N ALA A 157 10.34 -4.75 3.70
CA ALA A 157 11.64 -4.31 4.18
C ALA A 157 11.64 -4.15 5.72
N ALA A 158 10.57 -3.59 6.31
CA ALA A 158 10.44 -3.49 7.76
C ALA A 158 10.39 -4.87 8.44
N ILE A 159 9.67 -5.83 7.85
CA ILE A 159 9.60 -7.22 8.32
C ILE A 159 10.99 -7.88 8.22
N ARG A 160 11.65 -7.80 7.06
CA ARG A 160 12.98 -8.37 6.83
C ARG A 160 14.04 -7.77 7.77
N ALA A 161 14.01 -6.46 7.98
CA ALA A 161 14.91 -5.78 8.92
C ALA A 161 14.70 -6.23 10.38
N THR A 162 13.46 -6.61 10.74
CA THR A 162 13.13 -7.04 12.11
C THR A 162 13.36 -8.52 12.34
N LEU A 163 12.99 -9.38 11.38
CA LEU A 163 12.93 -10.84 11.55
C LEU A 163 14.01 -11.59 10.76
N GLY A 164 14.72 -10.95 9.85
CA GLY A 164 15.62 -11.61 8.92
C GLY A 164 14.85 -12.39 7.85
N ASN A 165 14.74 -13.72 7.99
CA ASN A 165 13.95 -14.55 7.10
C ASN A 165 12.52 -14.73 7.64
N PRO A 166 11.48 -14.20 6.97
CA PRO A 166 10.11 -14.30 7.42
C PRO A 166 9.36 -15.55 6.93
N ALA A 167 9.99 -16.47 6.21
CA ALA A 167 9.33 -17.69 5.73
C ALA A 167 8.75 -18.51 6.89
N GLY A 168 7.49 -18.95 6.78
CA GLY A 168 6.77 -19.67 7.82
C GLY A 168 6.33 -18.83 9.03
N VAL A 169 6.59 -17.52 9.03
CA VAL A 169 6.08 -16.61 10.07
C VAL A 169 4.57 -16.46 9.94
N ARG A 170 3.84 -16.63 11.04
CA ARG A 170 2.37 -16.45 11.06
C ARG A 170 2.01 -14.97 11.02
N PHE A 171 1.41 -14.56 9.91
CA PHE A 171 1.00 -13.18 9.62
C PHE A 171 -0.53 -13.09 9.60
N VAL A 172 -1.10 -12.22 10.41
CA VAL A 172 -2.54 -11.94 10.43
C VAL A 172 -2.81 -10.60 9.79
N LEU A 173 -3.52 -10.60 8.67
CA LEU A 173 -4.15 -9.41 8.11
C LEU A 173 -5.54 -9.31 8.71
N THR A 174 -5.73 -8.44 9.70
CA THR A 174 -7.03 -8.28 10.35
C THR A 174 -7.77 -7.06 9.84
N TRP A 175 -9.06 -7.25 9.51
CA TRP A 175 -9.97 -6.12 9.37
C TRP A 175 -10.01 -5.31 10.67
N ALA A 176 -10.22 -4.00 10.53
CA ALA A 176 -10.37 -3.09 11.66
C ALA A 176 -11.45 -2.04 11.36
N PRO A 177 -12.16 -1.52 12.37
CA PRO A 177 -13.21 -0.53 12.17
C PRO A 177 -12.65 0.82 11.69
N HIS A 178 -13.50 1.54 10.96
CA HIS A 178 -13.23 2.91 10.52
C HIS A 178 -14.54 3.66 10.28
N PRO A 179 -14.67 4.97 10.59
CA PRO A 179 -15.93 5.70 10.40
C PRO A 179 -16.35 5.82 8.92
N ASN A 180 -15.41 5.80 7.99
CA ASN A 180 -15.67 5.88 6.55
C ASN A 180 -15.29 4.59 5.83
N PRO A 181 -15.93 4.24 4.70
CA PRO A 181 -15.47 3.17 3.84
C PRO A 181 -14.10 3.52 3.27
N LEU A 182 -13.22 2.53 3.16
CA LEU A 182 -11.87 2.69 2.65
C LEU A 182 -11.58 1.73 1.51
N PRO A 183 -10.67 2.09 0.57
CA PRO A 183 -10.23 1.21 -0.51
C PRO A 183 -9.57 -0.09 0.00
N ARG A 184 -9.53 -1.09 -0.88
CA ARG A 184 -8.88 -2.39 -0.64
C ARG A 184 -7.41 -2.42 -1.06
N ALA A 185 -6.85 -1.33 -1.59
CA ALA A 185 -5.48 -1.27 -2.11
C ALA A 185 -4.42 -1.75 -1.10
N VAL A 186 -4.50 -1.30 0.15
CA VAL A 186 -3.53 -1.70 1.19
C VAL A 186 -3.72 -3.14 1.64
N PRO A 187 -4.93 -3.64 2.02
CA PRO A 187 -5.07 -5.03 2.40
C PRO A 187 -4.69 -5.99 1.27
N ASN A 188 -5.05 -5.71 0.01
CA ASN A 188 -4.62 -6.50 -1.14
C ASN A 188 -3.08 -6.56 -1.24
N SER A 189 -2.43 -5.42 -1.13
CA SER A 189 -0.97 -5.33 -1.23
C SER A 189 -0.24 -5.98 -0.06
N ALA A 190 -0.76 -5.86 1.17
CA ALA A 190 -0.21 -6.50 2.35
C ALA A 190 -0.36 -8.03 2.28
N LEU A 191 -1.51 -8.52 1.80
CA LEU A 191 -1.76 -9.95 1.58
C LEU A 191 -0.76 -10.55 0.58
N LEU A 192 -0.61 -9.93 -0.59
CA LEU A 192 0.34 -10.42 -1.61
C LEU A 192 1.79 -10.32 -1.15
N MET A 193 2.16 -9.26 -0.45
CA MET A 193 3.49 -9.08 0.13
C MET A 193 3.82 -10.22 1.10
N ALA A 194 2.91 -10.53 2.04
CA ALA A 194 3.13 -11.58 3.03
C ALA A 194 3.19 -12.97 2.37
N ALA A 195 2.31 -13.24 1.38
CA ALA A 195 2.34 -14.46 0.58
C ALA A 195 3.68 -14.62 -0.17
N ARG A 196 4.19 -13.52 -0.77
CA ARG A 196 5.48 -13.53 -1.49
C ARG A 196 6.69 -13.72 -0.58
N LEU A 197 6.59 -13.31 0.68
CA LEU A 197 7.64 -13.58 1.68
C LEU A 197 7.60 -15.02 2.24
N GLY A 198 6.71 -15.89 1.74
CA GLY A 198 6.58 -17.27 2.18
C GLY A 198 5.99 -17.40 3.58
N MET A 199 5.18 -16.43 4.02
CA MET A 199 4.54 -16.45 5.33
C MET A 199 3.28 -17.32 5.34
N ASP A 200 2.87 -17.75 6.53
CA ASP A 200 1.56 -18.35 6.78
C ASP A 200 0.57 -17.24 7.10
N VAL A 201 -0.25 -16.88 6.10
CA VAL A 201 -1.14 -15.73 6.15
C VAL A 201 -2.56 -16.15 6.53
N THR A 202 -3.14 -15.47 7.52
CA THR A 202 -4.56 -15.56 7.85
C THR A 202 -5.21 -14.20 7.63
N VAL A 203 -6.23 -14.14 6.76
CA VAL A 203 -7.10 -12.96 6.61
C VAL A 203 -8.24 -13.09 7.59
N ALA A 204 -8.20 -12.33 8.69
CA ALA A 204 -9.25 -12.29 9.70
C ALA A 204 -10.18 -11.10 9.42
N ARG A 205 -11.46 -11.38 9.17
CA ARG A 205 -12.42 -10.36 8.80
C ARG A 205 -13.84 -10.74 9.19
N PRO A 206 -14.72 -9.79 9.52
CA PRO A 206 -16.12 -10.11 9.76
C PRO A 206 -16.85 -10.47 8.46
N ASP A 207 -18.03 -11.06 8.57
CA ASP A 207 -18.87 -11.34 7.42
C ASP A 207 -19.23 -10.06 6.66
N GLY A 208 -19.26 -10.15 5.32
CA GLY A 208 -19.50 -9.02 4.42
C GLY A 208 -18.25 -8.20 4.07
N PHE A 209 -17.07 -8.52 4.62
CA PHE A 209 -15.82 -7.82 4.35
C PHE A 209 -14.76 -8.73 3.69
N ALA A 210 -15.18 -9.69 2.87
CA ALA A 210 -14.25 -10.48 2.08
C ALA A 210 -13.48 -9.59 1.09
N LEU A 211 -12.21 -9.93 0.83
CA LEU A 211 -11.46 -9.37 -0.29
C LEU A 211 -11.95 -9.98 -1.61
N ASP A 212 -11.59 -9.37 -2.72
CA ASP A 212 -12.02 -9.84 -4.05
C ASP A 212 -11.47 -11.24 -4.34
N ALA A 213 -12.30 -12.11 -4.91
CA ALA A 213 -11.96 -13.52 -5.13
C ALA A 213 -10.71 -13.71 -6.00
N ASP A 214 -10.49 -12.84 -6.98
CA ASP A 214 -9.29 -12.87 -7.84
C ASP A 214 -8.02 -12.46 -7.08
N VAL A 215 -8.11 -11.52 -6.12
CA VAL A 215 -7.01 -11.17 -5.23
C VAL A 215 -6.67 -12.32 -4.30
N MET A 216 -7.67 -13.00 -3.75
CA MET A 216 -7.48 -14.19 -2.91
C MET A 216 -6.84 -15.32 -3.72
N ALA A 217 -7.33 -15.59 -4.94
CA ALA A 217 -6.75 -16.59 -5.83
C ALA A 217 -5.28 -16.29 -6.17
N LEU A 218 -4.96 -15.02 -6.46
CA LEU A 218 -3.59 -14.55 -6.71
C LEU A 218 -2.70 -14.74 -5.47
N ALA A 219 -3.22 -14.46 -4.27
CA ALA A 219 -2.50 -14.65 -3.02
C ALA A 219 -2.21 -16.12 -2.73
N HIS A 220 -3.18 -17.02 -2.94
CA HIS A 220 -2.97 -18.48 -2.82
C HIS A 220 -1.90 -18.97 -3.80
N ALA A 221 -1.97 -18.57 -5.07
CA ALA A 221 -0.97 -18.95 -6.08
C ALA A 221 0.43 -18.40 -5.73
N THR A 222 0.50 -17.19 -5.19
CA THR A 222 1.76 -16.58 -4.76
C THR A 222 2.34 -17.31 -3.56
N ALA A 223 1.55 -17.59 -2.52
CA ALA A 223 1.98 -18.34 -1.35
C ALA A 223 2.52 -19.73 -1.72
N ALA A 224 1.80 -20.46 -2.59
CA ALA A 224 2.23 -21.78 -3.06
C ALA A 224 3.60 -21.74 -3.77
N ARG A 225 3.90 -20.68 -4.54
CA ARG A 225 5.22 -20.51 -5.19
C ARG A 225 6.34 -20.22 -4.19
N HIS A 226 6.03 -19.54 -3.10
CA HIS A 226 7.03 -19.09 -2.12
C HIS A 226 7.06 -19.91 -0.82
N GLY A 227 6.33 -21.03 -0.78
CA GLY A 227 6.35 -21.98 0.34
C GLY A 227 5.55 -21.56 1.57
N GLY A 228 4.66 -20.57 1.43
CA GLY A 228 3.73 -20.14 2.48
C GLY A 228 2.31 -20.65 2.26
N THR A 229 1.39 -20.21 3.11
CA THR A 229 -0.04 -20.53 3.03
C THR A 229 -0.90 -19.27 3.12
N VAL A 230 -2.15 -19.35 2.62
CA VAL A 230 -3.17 -18.30 2.80
C VAL A 230 -4.45 -18.96 3.27
N SER A 231 -5.11 -18.35 4.25
CA SER A 231 -6.41 -18.78 4.78
C SER A 231 -7.27 -17.57 5.14
N GLU A 232 -8.58 -17.77 5.26
CA GLU A 232 -9.52 -16.75 5.76
C GLU A 232 -10.30 -17.29 6.95
N THR A 233 -10.67 -16.40 7.88
CA THR A 233 -11.53 -16.74 9.01
C THR A 233 -12.37 -15.55 9.48
N THR A 234 -13.55 -15.84 10.02
CA THR A 234 -14.35 -14.90 10.80
C THR A 234 -14.10 -15.03 12.30
N ASP A 235 -13.38 -16.07 12.73
CA ASP A 235 -12.93 -16.25 14.11
C ASP A 235 -11.66 -15.44 14.34
N ARG A 236 -11.85 -14.21 14.83
CA ARG A 236 -10.80 -13.27 15.11
C ARG A 236 -9.84 -13.79 16.19
N ASP A 237 -10.37 -14.40 17.22
CA ASP A 237 -9.59 -14.88 18.36
C ASP A 237 -8.62 -15.99 17.93
N ALA A 238 -9.14 -16.98 17.21
CA ALA A 238 -8.33 -18.06 16.66
C ALA A 238 -7.24 -17.53 15.69
N ALA A 239 -7.52 -16.47 14.95
CA ALA A 239 -6.52 -15.86 14.05
C ALA A 239 -5.33 -15.26 14.82
N PHE A 240 -5.57 -14.67 15.99
CA PHE A 240 -4.53 -14.05 16.80
C PHE A 240 -3.71 -15.08 17.59
N ASP A 241 -4.24 -16.28 17.87
CA ASP A 241 -3.55 -17.30 18.65
C ASP A 241 -2.21 -17.71 18.04
N GLY A 242 -1.15 -17.29 18.72
CA GLY A 242 0.24 -17.55 18.31
C GLY A 242 0.69 -16.83 17.05
N ALA A 243 0.00 -15.79 16.58
CA ALA A 243 0.48 -14.95 15.49
C ALA A 243 1.80 -14.25 15.85
N HIS A 244 2.66 -14.01 14.86
CA HIS A 244 3.92 -13.26 15.05
C HIS A 244 3.81 -11.82 14.56
N LEU A 245 2.98 -11.56 13.56
CA LEU A 245 2.70 -10.23 13.03
C LEU A 245 1.20 -10.04 12.88
N VAL A 246 0.69 -8.89 13.33
CA VAL A 246 -0.71 -8.50 13.22
C VAL A 246 -0.80 -7.19 12.46
N TYR A 247 -1.26 -7.24 11.22
CA TYR A 247 -1.45 -6.08 10.35
C TYR A 247 -2.93 -5.68 10.37
N ALA A 248 -3.26 -4.62 11.09
CA ALA A 248 -4.63 -4.12 11.12
C ALA A 248 -4.89 -3.11 9.99
N LYS A 249 -6.00 -3.29 9.28
CA LYS A 249 -6.41 -2.34 8.25
C LYS A 249 -7.93 -2.33 8.08
N ALA A 250 -8.51 -1.15 7.94
CA ALA A 250 -9.91 -1.01 7.55
C ALA A 250 -10.06 -1.09 6.02
N TRP A 251 -11.08 -1.78 5.54
CA TRP A 251 -11.53 -1.77 4.15
C TRP A 251 -13.04 -1.95 4.08
N SER A 252 -13.66 -1.55 2.98
CA SER A 252 -15.10 -1.65 2.78
C SER A 252 -15.55 -3.01 2.29
N GLY A 253 -16.79 -3.38 2.62
CA GLY A 253 -17.50 -4.49 2.01
C GLY A 253 -17.81 -4.23 0.53
N ALA A 254 -18.21 -5.28 -0.21
CA ALA A 254 -18.55 -5.15 -1.63
C ALA A 254 -19.79 -4.28 -1.86
N ASP A 255 -20.73 -4.32 -0.95
CA ASP A 255 -21.97 -3.55 -0.96
C ASP A 255 -21.80 -2.02 -0.84
N VAL A 256 -20.57 -1.53 -0.61
CA VAL A 256 -20.28 -0.09 -0.64
C VAL A 256 -20.64 0.58 -1.98
N TYR A 257 -20.63 -0.19 -3.06
CA TYR A 257 -20.95 0.28 -4.40
C TYR A 257 -22.46 0.35 -4.66
N ASP A 258 -23.24 -0.53 -4.02
CA ASP A 258 -24.68 -0.67 -4.25
C ASP A 258 -25.51 -0.01 -3.15
N ASP A 259 -25.13 -0.20 -1.88
CA ASP A 259 -25.83 0.32 -0.70
C ASP A 259 -24.84 0.80 0.37
N ARG A 260 -24.28 1.98 0.16
CA ARG A 260 -23.34 2.60 1.11
C ARG A 260 -23.90 2.79 2.53
N PRO A 261 -25.18 3.16 2.76
CA PRO A 261 -25.78 3.17 4.08
C PRO A 261 -25.78 1.80 4.78
N ALA A 262 -26.15 0.73 4.07
CA ALA A 262 -26.12 -0.63 4.62
C ALA A 262 -24.69 -1.08 4.97
N GLU A 263 -23.71 -0.82 4.11
CA GLU A 263 -22.29 -1.08 4.39
C GLU A 263 -21.83 -0.33 5.65
N SER A 264 -22.20 0.95 5.77
CA SER A 264 -21.82 1.78 6.93
C SER A 264 -22.42 1.25 8.23
N ALA A 265 -23.69 0.81 8.21
CA ALA A 265 -24.34 0.20 9.37
C ALA A 265 -23.68 -1.13 9.77
N ARG A 266 -23.36 -1.99 8.79
CA ARG A 266 -22.63 -3.25 9.00
C ARG A 266 -21.25 -2.99 9.61
N ARG A 267 -20.49 -2.07 9.06
CA ARG A 267 -19.16 -1.68 9.58
C ARG A 267 -19.24 -1.19 11.02
N ALA A 268 -20.22 -0.35 11.34
CA ALA A 268 -20.43 0.15 12.71
C ALA A 268 -20.74 -0.98 13.70
N ALA A 269 -21.44 -2.03 13.27
CA ALA A 269 -21.75 -3.20 14.11
C ALA A 269 -20.49 -3.99 14.52
N HIS A 270 -19.39 -3.85 13.80
CA HIS A 270 -18.12 -4.53 14.07
C HIS A 270 -17.08 -3.66 14.79
N ALA A 271 -17.50 -2.66 15.56
CA ALA A 271 -16.58 -1.82 16.34
C ALA A 271 -15.68 -2.63 17.31
N GLY A 272 -16.11 -3.80 17.73
CA GLY A 272 -15.32 -4.74 18.56
C GLY A 272 -14.08 -5.34 17.86
N TRP A 273 -13.91 -5.15 16.56
CA TRP A 273 -12.70 -5.58 15.82
C TRP A 273 -11.49 -4.66 16.01
N ARG A 274 -11.61 -3.65 16.86
CA ARG A 274 -10.47 -2.84 17.31
C ARG A 274 -9.43 -3.73 17.97
N VAL A 275 -8.15 -3.57 17.60
CA VAL A 275 -7.05 -4.34 18.20
C VAL A 275 -6.75 -3.81 19.60
N THR A 276 -6.75 -4.70 20.59
CA THR A 276 -6.56 -4.40 22.01
C THR A 276 -5.31 -5.07 22.57
N PRO A 277 -4.83 -4.67 23.77
CA PRO A 277 -3.76 -5.40 24.44
C PRO A 277 -4.09 -6.87 24.73
N ALA A 278 -5.38 -7.21 24.98
CA ALA A 278 -5.83 -8.58 25.18
C ALA A 278 -5.65 -9.44 23.91
N ASP A 279 -5.94 -8.85 22.73
CA ASP A 279 -5.68 -9.52 21.45
C ASP A 279 -4.18 -9.77 21.23
N MET A 280 -3.35 -8.77 21.49
CA MET A 280 -1.91 -8.91 21.35
C MET A 280 -1.29 -9.88 22.36
N ALA A 281 -1.90 -10.08 23.51
CA ALA A 281 -1.48 -11.09 24.49
C ALA A 281 -1.70 -12.54 24.01
N ARG A 282 -2.58 -12.78 23.04
CA ARG A 282 -2.80 -14.11 22.41
C ARG A 282 -1.69 -14.49 21.44
N THR A 283 -0.94 -13.50 20.94
CA THR A 283 0.13 -13.71 19.96
C THR A 283 1.37 -14.34 20.56
N ASP A 284 2.21 -14.98 19.75
CA ASP A 284 3.54 -15.39 20.18
C ASP A 284 4.52 -14.21 20.08
N ARG A 285 4.46 -13.33 21.08
CA ARG A 285 5.27 -12.10 21.14
C ARG A 285 5.15 -11.28 19.84
N GLY A 286 3.93 -11.21 19.31
CA GLY A 286 3.64 -10.61 18.02
C GLY A 286 3.85 -9.11 18.00
N ALA A 287 4.22 -8.58 16.84
CA ALA A 287 4.32 -7.16 16.58
C ALA A 287 3.10 -6.63 15.80
N PHE A 288 2.59 -5.48 16.23
CA PHE A 288 1.51 -4.77 15.54
C PHE A 288 2.04 -3.97 14.35
N MET A 289 1.31 -3.98 13.23
CA MET A 289 1.62 -3.29 11.98
C MET A 289 0.43 -2.45 11.50
N HIS A 290 0.71 -1.32 10.87
CA HIS A 290 -0.30 -0.47 10.23
C HIS A 290 0.36 0.52 9.25
N CYS A 291 -0.20 0.68 8.05
CA CYS A 291 0.33 1.57 7.00
C CYS A 291 0.22 3.07 7.30
N LEU A 292 -0.49 3.46 8.36
CA LEU A 292 -0.85 4.85 8.68
C LEU A 292 -1.68 5.56 7.56
N PRO A 293 -2.53 6.56 7.90
CA PRO A 293 -2.82 7.03 9.26
C PRO A 293 -3.60 6.01 10.08
N VAL A 294 -3.26 5.87 11.34
CA VAL A 294 -3.98 5.01 12.29
C VAL A 294 -4.93 5.87 13.12
N ARG A 295 -6.13 5.36 13.37
CA ARG A 295 -7.09 6.00 14.28
C ARG A 295 -7.00 5.33 15.66
N ARG A 296 -6.35 6.01 16.57
CA ARG A 296 -6.23 5.60 17.98
C ARG A 296 -7.62 5.46 18.62
N GLY A 297 -7.83 4.41 19.40
CA GLY A 297 -9.12 4.11 20.03
C GLY A 297 -10.20 3.62 19.06
N VAL A 298 -9.95 3.53 17.76
CA VAL A 298 -10.87 3.03 16.73
C VAL A 298 -10.30 1.78 16.05
N VAL A 299 -9.14 1.89 15.43
CA VAL A 299 -8.46 0.75 14.77
C VAL A 299 -7.72 -0.10 15.81
N VAL A 300 -7.09 0.56 16.76
CA VAL A 300 -6.20 -0.04 17.75
C VAL A 300 -6.17 0.83 19.01
N ASP A 301 -6.01 0.22 20.17
CA ASP A 301 -5.85 0.92 21.44
C ASP A 301 -4.45 1.58 21.56
N ASP A 302 -4.39 2.71 22.26
CA ASP A 302 -3.15 3.43 22.52
C ASP A 302 -2.09 2.54 23.20
N ALA A 303 -2.51 1.71 24.14
CA ALA A 303 -1.63 0.79 24.86
C ALA A 303 -0.95 -0.26 23.93
N VAL A 304 -1.50 -0.55 22.73
CA VAL A 304 -0.83 -1.37 21.74
C VAL A 304 0.19 -0.55 20.96
N LEU A 305 -0.20 0.64 20.50
CA LEU A 305 0.69 1.51 19.69
C LEU A 305 1.91 2.01 20.47
N ASP A 306 1.70 2.33 21.75
CA ASP A 306 2.71 2.91 22.62
C ASP A 306 3.42 1.85 23.49
N ALA A 307 3.19 0.55 23.19
CA ALA A 307 3.79 -0.55 23.93
C ALA A 307 5.33 -0.51 23.83
N PRO A 308 6.05 -0.59 24.95
CA PRO A 308 7.51 -0.71 24.93
C PRO A 308 7.94 -2.03 24.28
N PRO A 309 9.18 -2.14 23.81
CA PRO A 309 9.70 -3.41 23.30
C PRO A 309 9.52 -4.58 24.28
N HIS A 310 9.56 -5.80 23.78
CA HIS A 310 9.64 -7.00 24.59
C HIS A 310 10.92 -7.01 25.43
N ALA A 311 10.97 -7.83 26.47
CA ALA A 311 12.14 -7.93 27.36
C ALA A 311 13.44 -8.36 26.62
N ASP A 312 13.31 -9.04 25.49
CA ASP A 312 14.41 -9.42 24.59
C ASP A 312 14.79 -8.33 23.57
N GLY A 313 14.19 -7.14 23.68
CA GLY A 313 14.45 -6.00 22.79
C GLY A 313 13.65 -6.00 21.48
N ARG A 314 12.88 -7.04 21.18
CA ARG A 314 12.06 -7.07 19.96
C ARG A 314 10.94 -6.02 20.02
N PRO A 315 10.70 -5.29 18.92
CA PRO A 315 9.63 -4.28 18.90
C PRO A 315 8.26 -4.94 18.98
N ARG A 316 7.33 -4.33 19.73
CA ARG A 316 5.91 -4.71 19.76
C ARG A 316 5.09 -4.02 18.68
N THR A 317 5.67 -3.03 18.02
CA THR A 317 5.00 -2.29 16.92
C THR A 317 6.01 -1.97 15.82
N LEU A 318 5.59 -2.08 14.57
CA LEU A 318 6.42 -1.77 13.39
C LEU A 318 5.91 -0.58 12.58
N HIS A 319 4.82 0.06 12.97
CA HIS A 319 4.15 1.08 12.15
C HIS A 319 5.04 2.29 11.81
N LEU A 320 5.95 2.70 12.70
CA LEU A 320 6.90 3.77 12.41
C LEU A 320 8.07 3.28 11.55
N LEU A 321 8.52 2.03 11.74
CA LEU A 321 9.54 1.41 10.90
C LEU A 321 9.01 1.19 9.47
N GLN A 322 7.75 0.78 9.32
CA GLN A 322 7.07 0.72 8.01
C GLN A 322 7.06 2.10 7.33
N ALA A 323 6.75 3.16 8.08
CA ALA A 323 6.73 4.52 7.57
C ALA A 323 8.15 5.01 7.17
N GLU A 324 9.17 4.65 7.93
CA GLU A 324 10.58 4.93 7.59
C GLU A 324 10.99 4.21 6.31
N TYR A 325 10.71 2.92 6.19
CA TYR A 325 11.04 2.15 4.99
C TYR A 325 10.30 2.61 3.74
N ARG A 326 9.23 3.43 3.86
CA ARG A 326 8.62 4.08 2.69
C ARG A 326 9.63 4.92 1.90
N LEU A 327 10.47 5.66 2.59
CA LEU A 327 11.54 6.45 1.96
C LEU A 327 12.53 5.53 1.22
N HIS A 328 12.99 4.49 1.90
CA HIS A 328 14.02 3.58 1.38
C HIS A 328 13.50 2.71 0.23
N ALA A 329 12.29 2.20 0.34
CA ALA A 329 11.61 1.45 -0.72
C ALA A 329 11.40 2.32 -1.98
N GLN A 330 11.03 3.59 -1.81
CA GLN A 330 10.84 4.51 -2.92
C GLN A 330 12.16 4.89 -3.60
N LYS A 331 13.27 5.01 -2.86
CA LYS A 331 14.61 5.13 -3.46
C LYS A 331 14.93 3.93 -4.35
N ALA A 332 14.75 2.71 -3.83
CA ALA A 332 15.00 1.48 -4.57
C ALA A 332 14.11 1.35 -5.83
N ILE A 333 12.84 1.75 -5.73
CA ILE A 333 11.93 1.80 -6.89
C ILE A 333 12.41 2.79 -7.93
N LEU A 334 12.86 3.99 -7.54
CA LEU A 334 13.37 4.99 -8.46
C LEU A 334 14.68 4.54 -9.12
N GLU A 335 15.58 3.87 -8.39
CA GLU A 335 16.78 3.26 -8.96
C GLU A 335 16.42 2.24 -10.03
N TRP A 336 15.45 1.37 -9.76
CA TRP A 336 14.99 0.39 -10.76
C TRP A 336 14.29 1.03 -11.96
N ILE A 337 13.42 2.02 -11.74
CA ILE A 337 12.66 2.72 -12.80
C ILE A 337 13.60 3.44 -13.77
N TRP A 338 14.66 4.04 -13.26
CA TRP A 338 15.64 4.79 -14.05
C TRP A 338 16.87 3.98 -14.46
N ASP A 339 16.85 2.67 -14.15
CA ASP A 339 17.98 1.75 -14.42
C ASP A 339 19.32 2.27 -13.87
N LEU A 340 19.30 2.75 -12.62
CA LEU A 340 20.48 3.26 -11.93
C LEU A 340 21.27 2.10 -11.28
N PRO A 341 22.58 2.31 -11.04
CA PRO A 341 23.46 1.32 -10.42
C PRO A 341 23.08 0.97 -8.96
#